data_4c3ff4be431ec4fb57cdf0b742b8b11c
#
_entry.id   4c3ff4be431ec4fb57cdf0b742b8b11c
#
_cell.length_a   1.000
_cell.length_b   1.000
_cell.length_c   1.000
_cell.angle_alpha   90.00
_cell.angle_beta   90.00
_cell.angle_gamma   90.00
#
_symmetry.space_group_name_H-M   'P 1'
#
loop_
_entity.id
_entity.type
_entity.pdbx_description
1 polymer ?
#
loop_
_entity_poly.entity_id
_entity_poly.type
_entity_poly.pdbx_seq_one_letter_code
_entity_poly.pdbx_strand_id
1 'polypeptide(L)'
;MTEQEFDNIKWVSCGHFTGGGICETSYRPKDDDKTTLRKYVSVRYDPYHEHYSQGNSKPRTEYEYKGKVYKSKQKLLEVINND
;
A
#
# COMPACT_ATOMS: atom_id res chain seq x y z
N MET A 1 2.89 -15.61 9.71
CA MET A 1 1.64 -14.83 9.65
C MET A 1 0.63 -15.55 8.77
N THR A 2 -0.58 -15.74 9.26
CA THR A 2 -1.65 -16.31 8.46
C THR A 2 -2.35 -15.22 7.65
N GLU A 3 -3.13 -15.64 6.66
CA GLU A 3 -3.92 -14.69 5.87
C GLU A 3 -4.92 -13.93 6.76
N GLN A 4 -5.51 -14.61 7.72
CA GLN A 4 -6.44 -14.00 8.65
C GLN A 4 -5.75 -12.94 9.52
N GLU A 5 -4.58 -13.24 10.01
CA GLU A 5 -3.80 -12.27 10.78
C GLU A 5 -3.47 -11.05 9.94
N PHE A 6 -3.11 -11.27 8.69
CA PHE A 6 -2.83 -10.17 7.76
C PHE A 6 -4.08 -9.31 7.53
N ASP A 7 -5.23 -9.96 7.33
CA ASP A 7 -6.48 -9.23 7.08
C ASP A 7 -6.96 -8.46 8.31
N ASN A 8 -6.50 -8.84 9.51
CA ASN A 8 -6.84 -8.16 10.74
C ASN A 8 -5.87 -7.03 11.10
N ILE A 9 -4.85 -6.81 10.30
CA ILE A 9 -3.92 -5.70 10.55
C ILE A 9 -4.67 -4.38 10.44
N LYS A 10 -4.52 -3.54 11.45
CA LYS A 10 -5.04 -2.18 11.40
C LYS A 10 -3.95 -1.29 10.83
N TRP A 11 -4.21 -0.78 9.65
CA TRP A 11 -3.27 0.09 8.95
C TRP A 11 -3.51 1.54 9.33
N VAL A 12 -2.43 2.29 9.54
CA VAL A 12 -2.52 3.72 9.75
C VAL A 12 -1.69 4.43 8.71
N SER A 13 -2.19 5.57 8.25
CA SER A 13 -1.49 6.38 7.25
C SER A 13 -0.19 6.93 7.85
N CYS A 14 0.92 6.75 7.13
CA CYS A 14 2.22 7.24 7.57
C CYS A 14 2.89 8.16 6.55
N GLY A 15 2.25 8.40 5.42
CA GLY A 15 2.79 9.30 4.40
C GLY A 15 1.84 9.46 3.25
N HIS A 16 2.00 10.56 2.53
CA HIS A 16 1.17 10.86 1.37
C HIS A 16 2.02 11.61 0.34
N PHE A 17 1.87 11.21 -0.91
CA PHE A 17 2.56 11.84 -2.03
C PHE A 17 1.56 12.14 -3.14
N THR A 18 1.63 13.35 -3.69
CA THR A 18 0.83 13.74 -4.84
C THR A 18 1.74 14.42 -5.84
N GLY A 19 1.76 13.91 -7.05
CA GLY A 19 2.56 14.51 -8.13
C GLY A 19 2.64 13.59 -9.32
N GLY A 20 2.94 14.16 -10.48
CA GLY A 20 3.10 13.39 -11.70
C GLY A 20 1.87 12.60 -12.13
N GLY A 21 0.67 13.06 -11.75
CA GLY A 21 -0.56 12.37 -12.07
C GLY A 21 -0.88 11.19 -11.17
N ILE A 22 -0.21 11.09 -10.02
CA ILE A 22 -0.39 9.99 -9.07
C ILE A 22 -0.60 10.54 -7.67
N CYS A 23 -1.60 9.99 -6.98
CA CYS A 23 -1.78 10.18 -5.55
C CYS A 23 -1.45 8.86 -4.86
N GLU A 24 -0.51 8.87 -3.94
CA GLU A 24 -0.10 7.66 -3.22
C GLU A 24 -0.15 7.90 -1.72
N THR A 25 -0.74 6.96 -0.99
CA THR A 25 -0.78 6.99 0.46
C THR A 25 -0.03 5.78 0.99
N SER A 26 0.86 6.01 1.94
CA SER A 26 1.62 4.96 2.60
C SER A 26 0.97 4.61 3.92
N TYR A 27 0.92 3.33 4.24
CA TYR A 27 0.35 2.83 5.49
C TYR A 27 1.34 1.92 6.20
N ARG A 28 1.25 1.90 7.52
CA ARG A 28 1.99 0.97 8.37
C ARG A 28 1.04 0.29 9.35
N PRO A 29 1.40 -0.86 9.91
CA PRO A 29 0.60 -1.45 10.98
C PRO A 29 0.56 -0.54 12.21
N LYS A 30 -0.62 -0.41 12.80
CA LYS A 30 -0.82 0.52 13.92
C LYS A 30 0.02 0.16 15.13
N ASP A 31 0.12 -1.14 15.43
CA ASP A 31 0.74 -1.60 16.67
C ASP A 31 2.23 -1.90 16.53
N ASP A 32 2.80 -1.66 15.36
CA ASP A 32 4.18 -2.02 15.11
C ASP A 32 4.85 -1.00 14.19
N ASP A 33 5.35 0.06 14.78
CA ASP A 33 6.05 1.12 14.06
C ASP A 33 7.49 0.73 13.71
N LYS A 34 7.97 -0.40 14.23
CA LYS A 34 9.31 -0.90 13.97
C LYS A 34 9.36 -1.91 12.85
N THR A 35 8.23 -2.36 12.34
CA THR A 35 8.25 -3.30 11.22
C THR A 35 8.74 -2.63 9.95
N THR A 36 9.28 -3.47 9.09
CA THR A 36 9.64 -3.05 7.75
C THR A 36 8.49 -3.26 6.77
N LEU A 37 7.31 -3.58 7.28
CA LEU A 37 6.11 -3.80 6.46
C LEU A 37 5.41 -2.48 6.19
N ARG A 38 5.16 -2.21 4.92
CA ARG A 38 4.43 -1.02 4.48
C ARG A 38 3.43 -1.41 3.40
N LYS A 39 2.34 -0.66 3.33
CA LYS A 39 1.36 -0.79 2.26
C LYS A 39 1.24 0.54 1.54
N TYR A 40 1.25 0.49 0.22
CA TYR A 40 1.11 1.67 -0.62
C TYR A 40 -0.13 1.53 -1.48
N VAL A 41 -1.00 2.52 -1.41
CA VAL A 41 -2.20 2.57 -2.26
C VAL A 41 -2.06 3.79 -3.15
N SER A 42 -2.05 3.58 -4.46
CA SER A 42 -1.89 4.65 -5.43
C SER A 42 -3.05 4.69 -6.40
N VAL A 43 -3.40 5.89 -6.81
CA VAL A 43 -4.47 6.14 -7.78
C VAL A 43 -3.93 7.12 -8.80
N ARG A 44 -4.17 6.86 -10.08
CA ARG A 44 -3.85 7.81 -11.13
C ARG A 44 -4.95 8.83 -11.26
N TYR A 45 -4.57 10.07 -11.49
CA TYR A 45 -5.51 11.13 -11.79
C TYR A 45 -4.99 11.97 -12.95
N ASP A 46 -5.90 12.64 -13.65
CA ASP A 46 -5.57 13.55 -14.74
C ASP A 46 -5.70 14.98 -14.22
N PRO A 47 -4.59 15.72 -14.03
CA PRO A 47 -4.66 17.07 -13.48
C PRO A 47 -5.34 18.07 -14.43
N TYR A 48 -5.53 17.70 -15.67
CA TYR A 48 -6.22 18.56 -16.64
C TYR A 48 -7.70 18.25 -16.76
N HIS A 49 -8.18 17.28 -15.99
CA HIS A 49 -9.59 16.87 -16.04
C HIS A 49 -10.36 17.49 -14.89
N GLU A 50 -11.57 17.94 -15.18
CA GLU A 50 -12.41 18.61 -14.19
C GLU A 50 -12.77 17.72 -13.02
N HIS A 51 -12.80 16.42 -13.26
CA HIS A 51 -13.15 15.41 -12.25
C HIS A 51 -12.03 14.42 -12.01
N TYR A 52 -10.82 14.90 -11.97
CA TYR A 52 -9.67 14.03 -11.79
C TYR A 52 -9.72 13.26 -10.47
N SER A 53 -10.39 13.80 -9.46
CA SER A 53 -10.51 13.15 -8.16
C SER A 53 -11.29 11.85 -8.21
N GLN A 54 -12.03 11.59 -9.26
CA GLN A 54 -12.78 10.36 -9.41
C GLN A 54 -11.95 9.20 -9.96
N GLY A 55 -10.72 9.49 -10.33
CA GLY A 55 -9.78 8.45 -10.73
C GLY A 55 -10.25 7.63 -11.93
N ASN A 56 -9.55 7.76 -13.03
CA ASN A 56 -9.85 6.96 -14.21
C ASN A 56 -9.26 5.56 -14.12
N SER A 57 -8.62 5.22 -13.01
CA SER A 57 -8.03 3.91 -12.79
C SER A 57 -8.39 3.41 -11.41
N LYS A 58 -8.45 2.08 -11.30
CA LYS A 58 -8.67 1.45 -10.00
C LYS A 58 -7.46 1.67 -9.10
N PRO A 59 -7.66 1.82 -7.79
CA PRO A 59 -6.53 1.92 -6.87
C PRO A 59 -5.60 0.72 -7.01
N ARG A 60 -4.30 1.00 -7.02
CA ARG A 60 -3.28 -0.03 -7.06
C ARG A 60 -2.68 -0.18 -5.67
N THR A 61 -2.66 -1.40 -5.17
CA THR A 61 -2.09 -1.69 -3.85
C THR A 61 -0.80 -2.48 -4.02
N GLU A 62 0.25 -2.01 -3.34
CA GLU A 62 1.54 -2.71 -3.31
C GLU A 62 1.98 -2.79 -1.86
N TYR A 63 2.82 -3.78 -1.57
CA TYR A 63 3.36 -3.99 -0.23
C TYR A 63 4.88 -3.97 -0.29
N GLU A 64 5.50 -3.41 0.75
CA GLU A 64 6.95 -3.42 0.89
C GLU A 64 7.33 -4.15 2.16
N TYR A 65 8.28 -5.06 2.06
CA TYR A 65 8.77 -5.82 3.21
C TYR A 65 10.27 -6.00 3.06
N LYS A 66 11.01 -5.51 4.05
CA LYS A 66 12.47 -5.55 4.08
C LYS A 66 13.11 -5.01 2.80
N GLY A 67 12.57 -3.89 2.33
CA GLY A 67 13.12 -3.20 1.16
C GLY A 67 12.70 -3.74 -0.20
N LYS A 68 11.87 -4.78 -0.23
CA LYS A 68 11.37 -5.35 -1.48
C LYS A 68 9.89 -5.11 -1.63
N VAL A 69 9.46 -4.84 -2.85
CA VAL A 69 8.06 -4.54 -3.17
C VAL A 69 7.39 -5.80 -3.72
N TYR A 70 6.19 -6.08 -3.22
CA TYR A 70 5.36 -7.21 -3.65
C TYR A 70 4.00 -6.69 -4.09
N LYS A 71 3.54 -7.16 -5.24
CA LYS A 71 2.28 -6.70 -5.81
C LYS A 71 1.08 -7.54 -5.40
N SER A 72 1.31 -8.66 -4.72
CA SER A 72 0.22 -9.51 -4.27
C SER A 72 0.38 -9.88 -2.81
N LYS A 73 -0.76 -10.00 -2.12
CA LYS A 73 -0.81 -10.43 -0.73
C LYS A 73 -0.22 -11.83 -0.55
N GLN A 74 -0.51 -12.72 -1.49
CA GLN A 74 -0.02 -14.10 -1.40
C GLN A 74 1.50 -14.17 -1.45
N LYS A 75 2.11 -13.43 -2.36
CA LYS A 75 3.57 -13.38 -2.44
C LYS A 75 4.18 -12.80 -1.19
N LEU A 76 3.58 -11.75 -0.66
CA LEU A 76 4.06 -11.13 0.59
C LEU A 76 4.00 -12.12 1.75
N LEU A 77 2.87 -12.82 1.92
CA LEU A 77 2.72 -13.79 3.01
C LEU A 77 3.71 -14.95 2.86
N GLU A 78 3.96 -15.38 1.65
CA GLU A 78 4.95 -16.43 1.38
C GLU A 78 6.32 -16.03 1.90
N VAL A 79 6.74 -14.80 1.61
CA VAL A 79 8.03 -14.29 2.05
C VAL A 79 8.07 -14.12 3.57
N ILE A 80 7.03 -13.58 4.17
CA ILE A 80 6.97 -13.40 5.63
C ILE A 80 7.06 -14.75 6.34
N ASN A 81 6.37 -15.76 5.82
CA ASN A 81 6.32 -17.07 6.47
C ASN A 81 7.62 -17.87 6.28
N ASN A 82 8.42 -17.53 5.28
CA ASN A 82 9.69 -18.20 5.02
C ASN A 82 10.88 -17.44 5.57
N ASP A 83 10.64 -16.36 6.26
CA ASP A 83 11.70 -15.48 6.79
C ASP A 83 12.08 -15.83 8.23
#